data_f1051b4d8fb87145a545cb802266ddfa
#
_entry.id   f1051b4d8fb87145a545cb802266ddfa
#
_cell.length_a   1.000
_cell.length_b   1.000
_cell.length_c   1.000
_cell.angle_alpha   90.00
_cell.angle_beta   90.00
_cell.angle_gamma   90.00
#
_symmetry.space_group_name_H-M   'P 1'
#
loop_
_entity.id
_entity.type
_entity.pdbx_description
1 polymer ?
#
loop_
_entity_poly.entity_id
_entity_poly.type
_entity_poly.pdbx_seq_one_letter_code
_entity_poly.pdbx_strand_id
1 'polypeptide(L)'
;MQIASRQPMWNEGGRGTVIEVNMTPTTGLYIKFVYESTPDKPFVIKWGDGTKTERPYAAGELNVDHTYATYGEYKIVAEGCRNIVFRVLDGQPQYSYDAAITSFVDYSGQITGSRSAAYKRAVNLERFIAPNAQWIGQRDFAYCGKLKEAVLGNVGIHYDGSFQYCTSLEKFTTVNTGCCWSYVWQGCTKLRELRLGNVTQFATQDFDQCPNLMDIWIDGKTVEQIKGTAPEGNIGHGYGAVFPWCANPNCRFHGTNGIVLGNGTIIHE
;
A
#
# COMPACT_ATOMS: atom_id res chain seq x y z
N MET A 1 20.04 -13.17 18.82
CA MET A 1 20.64 -13.24 17.47
C MET A 1 20.17 -12.00 16.74
N GLN A 2 21.02 -10.98 16.54
CA GLN A 2 20.65 -9.76 15.87
C GLN A 2 20.28 -10.10 14.42
N ILE A 3 19.01 -9.98 14.07
CA ILE A 3 18.57 -10.01 12.68
C ILE A 3 19.05 -8.67 12.10
N ALA A 4 20.17 -8.75 11.38
CA ALA A 4 20.65 -7.61 10.61
C ALA A 4 19.48 -7.08 9.78
N SER A 5 19.17 -5.81 9.98
CA SER A 5 18.24 -5.06 9.13
C SER A 5 18.75 -5.16 7.69
N ARG A 6 18.26 -6.14 6.95
CA ARG A 6 18.42 -6.14 5.51
C ARG A 6 17.58 -4.98 5.01
N GLN A 7 18.21 -3.82 4.90
CA GLN A 7 17.70 -2.80 3.99
C GLN A 7 17.53 -3.50 2.63
N PRO A 8 16.33 -3.49 2.05
CA PRO A 8 16.17 -4.00 0.71
C PRO A 8 17.17 -3.28 -0.18
N MET A 9 17.89 -4.02 -1.03
CA MET A 9 18.82 -3.44 -2.00
C MET A 9 18.02 -2.71 -3.09
N TRP A 10 17.55 -1.51 -2.78
CA TRP A 10 16.85 -0.62 -3.71
C TRP A 10 17.85 0.32 -4.40
N ASN A 11 19.00 -0.20 -4.82
CA ASN A 11 20.04 0.60 -5.45
C ASN A 11 20.22 0.20 -6.91
N GLU A 12 19.13 0.15 -7.67
CA GLU A 12 19.19 0.16 -9.12
C GLU A 12 18.93 1.59 -9.61
N GLY A 13 19.97 2.45 -9.54
CA GLY A 13 20.20 3.60 -10.43
C GLY A 13 19.08 4.62 -10.74
N GLY A 14 17.92 4.56 -10.11
CA GLY A 14 16.79 5.42 -10.38
C GLY A 14 16.71 6.58 -9.39
N ARG A 15 16.73 7.83 -9.89
CA ARG A 15 16.58 9.04 -9.05
C ARG A 15 15.12 9.51 -8.94
N GLY A 16 14.14 8.73 -9.44
CA GLY A 16 12.75 9.14 -9.56
C GLY A 16 11.76 8.06 -9.13
N THR A 17 10.48 8.38 -9.27
CA THR A 17 9.38 7.41 -9.15
C THR A 17 9.16 6.78 -10.51
N VAL A 18 9.15 5.47 -10.57
CA VAL A 18 8.91 4.69 -11.79
C VAL A 18 7.50 4.13 -11.76
N ILE A 19 6.75 4.39 -12.82
CA ILE A 19 5.38 3.93 -13.01
C ILE A 19 5.30 3.19 -14.32
N GLU A 20 4.91 1.93 -14.27
CA GLU A 20 4.66 1.14 -15.47
C GLU A 20 3.17 1.15 -15.78
N VAL A 21 2.85 1.38 -17.04
CA VAL A 21 1.48 1.46 -17.53
C VAL A 21 1.31 0.59 -18.77
N ASN A 22 0.13 -0.01 -18.93
CA ASN A 22 -0.26 -0.74 -20.11
C ASN A 22 -1.47 -0.05 -20.75
N MET A 23 -1.24 0.68 -21.84
CA MET A 23 -2.26 1.37 -22.60
C MET A 23 -2.89 0.39 -23.58
N THR A 24 -4.19 0.17 -23.44
CA THR A 24 -4.97 -0.80 -24.23
C THR A 24 -6.25 -0.15 -24.75
N PRO A 25 -6.97 -0.75 -25.68
CA PRO A 25 -8.28 -0.25 -26.09
C PRO A 25 -9.27 -0.07 -24.91
N THR A 26 -9.11 -0.85 -23.85
CA THR A 26 -9.95 -0.75 -22.63
C THR A 26 -9.52 0.40 -21.71
N THR A 27 -8.21 0.63 -21.55
CA THR A 27 -7.67 1.69 -20.70
C THR A 27 -7.58 3.04 -21.42
N GLY A 28 -7.64 3.04 -22.75
CA GLY A 28 -7.45 4.22 -23.59
C GLY A 28 -5.98 4.60 -23.78
N LEU A 29 -5.75 5.75 -24.40
CA LEU A 29 -4.40 6.30 -24.68
C LEU A 29 -4.05 7.50 -23.79
N TYR A 30 -4.98 7.97 -22.98
CA TYR A 30 -4.82 9.15 -22.14
C TYR A 30 -4.54 8.75 -20.71
N ILE A 31 -3.58 9.43 -20.06
CA ILE A 31 -3.26 9.27 -18.65
C ILE A 31 -3.18 10.64 -17.97
N LYS A 32 -3.66 10.73 -16.74
CA LYS A 32 -3.59 11.94 -15.94
C LYS A 32 -3.30 11.59 -14.49
N PHE A 33 -2.46 12.38 -13.85
CA PHE A 33 -2.27 12.30 -12.40
C PHE A 33 -2.02 13.67 -11.78
N VAL A 34 -2.13 13.70 -10.47
CA VAL A 34 -1.86 14.85 -9.63
C VAL A 34 -0.53 14.62 -8.93
N TYR A 35 0.27 15.64 -8.79
CA TYR A 35 1.52 15.60 -8.07
C TYR A 35 1.73 16.87 -7.26
N GLU A 36 2.63 16.80 -6.28
CA GLU A 36 3.17 17.97 -5.59
C GLU A 36 4.64 18.12 -5.95
N SER A 37 5.07 19.32 -6.37
CA SER A 37 6.47 19.59 -6.67
C SER A 37 7.34 19.56 -5.41
N THR A 38 8.57 19.07 -5.55
CA THR A 38 9.59 19.22 -4.52
C THR A 38 10.20 20.61 -4.63
N PRO A 39 10.32 21.39 -3.52
CA PRO A 39 11.03 22.66 -3.55
C PRO A 39 12.44 22.52 -4.12
N ASP A 40 12.91 23.57 -4.80
CA ASP A 40 14.26 23.69 -5.36
C ASP A 40 14.64 22.72 -6.51
N LYS A 41 13.66 21.98 -7.01
CA LYS A 41 13.86 21.10 -8.18
C LYS A 41 12.74 21.29 -9.18
N PRO A 42 13.04 21.30 -10.50
CA PRO A 42 11.99 21.22 -11.51
C PRO A 42 11.32 19.85 -11.44
N PHE A 43 10.02 19.82 -11.67
CA PHE A 43 9.31 18.59 -11.98
C PHE A 43 9.63 18.16 -13.39
N VAL A 44 10.13 16.95 -13.55
CA VAL A 44 10.42 16.34 -14.84
C VAL A 44 9.74 15.00 -14.93
N ILE A 45 8.97 14.79 -15.99
CA ILE A 45 8.37 13.50 -16.29
C ILE A 45 8.75 13.05 -17.70
N LYS A 46 9.29 11.85 -17.80
CA LYS A 46 9.58 11.13 -19.04
C LYS A 46 8.48 10.09 -19.22
N TRP A 47 7.75 10.19 -20.33
CA TRP A 47 6.54 9.40 -20.54
C TRP A 47 6.79 7.97 -21.04
N GLY A 48 8.02 7.67 -21.46
CA GLY A 48 8.39 6.34 -21.96
C GLY A 48 8.22 6.15 -23.47
N ASP A 49 7.63 7.13 -24.15
CA ASP A 49 7.45 7.18 -25.62
C ASP A 49 8.45 8.12 -26.32
N GLY A 50 9.48 8.54 -25.60
CA GLY A 50 10.48 9.51 -26.06
C GLY A 50 10.13 10.97 -25.75
N THR A 51 8.93 11.25 -25.28
CA THR A 51 8.51 12.60 -24.89
C THR A 51 8.75 12.87 -23.40
N LYS A 52 8.82 14.15 -23.03
CA LYS A 52 8.91 14.60 -21.65
C LYS A 52 8.08 15.85 -21.41
N THR A 53 7.65 16.04 -20.16
CA THR A 53 7.10 17.28 -19.64
C THR A 53 8.03 17.79 -18.55
N GLU A 54 8.35 19.08 -18.58
CA GLU A 54 9.16 19.74 -17.57
C GLU A 54 8.45 21.00 -17.10
N ARG A 55 8.42 21.22 -15.79
CA ARG A 55 7.77 22.39 -15.18
C ARG A 55 8.63 22.91 -14.04
N PRO A 56 8.71 24.24 -13.85
CA PRO A 56 9.34 24.82 -12.66
C PRO A 56 8.57 24.40 -11.39
N TYR A 57 9.21 24.56 -10.26
CA TYR A 57 8.51 24.41 -8.98
C TYR A 57 7.26 25.29 -8.92
N ALA A 58 6.17 24.72 -8.46
CA ALA A 58 4.96 25.43 -8.06
C ALA A 58 4.36 24.79 -6.81
N ALA A 59 3.88 25.63 -5.89
CA ALA A 59 3.28 25.15 -4.65
C ALA A 59 1.90 24.53 -4.88
N GLY A 60 1.55 23.57 -4.04
CA GLY A 60 0.25 22.89 -4.05
C GLY A 60 0.16 21.70 -4.98
N GLU A 61 -1.05 21.22 -5.19
CA GLU A 61 -1.36 20.11 -6.08
C GLU A 61 -1.43 20.59 -7.54
N LEU A 62 -0.73 19.91 -8.40
CA LEU A 62 -0.63 20.20 -9.81
C LEU A 62 -1.10 19.01 -10.64
N ASN A 63 -1.73 19.29 -11.77
CA ASN A 63 -2.14 18.24 -12.70
C ASN A 63 -1.10 18.09 -13.80
N VAL A 64 -0.86 16.85 -14.22
CA VAL A 64 -0.12 16.53 -15.42
C VAL A 64 -0.83 15.40 -16.17
N ASP A 65 -0.84 15.52 -17.48
CA ASP A 65 -1.49 14.56 -18.36
C ASP A 65 -0.66 14.30 -19.62
N HIS A 66 -0.93 13.18 -20.26
CA HIS A 66 -0.29 12.78 -21.49
C HIS A 66 -1.22 11.91 -22.34
N THR A 67 -1.10 12.01 -23.65
CA THR A 67 -1.79 11.16 -24.61
C THR A 67 -0.77 10.43 -25.46
N TYR A 68 -0.75 9.11 -25.35
CA TYR A 68 0.12 8.26 -26.18
C TYR A 68 -0.42 8.15 -27.61
N ALA A 69 0.48 8.03 -28.56
CA ALA A 69 0.10 7.86 -29.97
C ALA A 69 -0.38 6.43 -30.28
N THR A 70 0.08 5.43 -29.53
CA THR A 70 -0.21 4.01 -29.74
C THR A 70 -0.51 3.30 -28.43
N TYR A 71 -1.21 2.17 -28.52
CA TYR A 71 -1.33 1.25 -27.41
C TYR A 71 -0.01 0.52 -27.17
N GLY A 72 0.25 0.14 -25.93
CA GLY A 72 1.47 -0.57 -25.53
C GLY A 72 1.83 -0.35 -24.08
N GLU A 73 2.96 -0.91 -23.70
CA GLU A 73 3.53 -0.77 -22.36
C GLU A 73 4.51 0.39 -22.36
N TYR A 74 4.39 1.26 -21.35
CA TYR A 74 5.27 2.42 -21.19
C TYR A 74 5.81 2.48 -19.77
N LYS A 75 7.06 2.95 -19.67
CA LYS A 75 7.75 3.18 -18.40
C LYS A 75 7.89 4.67 -18.17
N ILE A 76 7.05 5.21 -17.32
CA ILE A 76 7.07 6.61 -16.89
C ILE A 76 8.12 6.77 -15.80
N VAL A 77 8.92 7.83 -15.87
CA VAL A 77 9.84 8.22 -14.80
C VAL A 77 9.56 9.66 -14.40
N ALA A 78 9.16 9.86 -13.14
CA ALA A 78 8.88 11.19 -12.59
C ALA A 78 9.93 11.58 -11.55
N GLU A 79 10.48 12.77 -11.68
CA GLU A 79 11.51 13.36 -10.80
C GLU A 79 11.05 14.73 -10.30
N GLY A 80 11.54 15.17 -9.14
CA GLY A 80 11.22 16.50 -8.60
C GLY A 80 9.78 16.62 -8.07
N CYS A 81 9.18 15.51 -7.69
CA CYS A 81 7.84 15.48 -7.12
C CYS A 81 7.77 14.63 -5.85
N ARG A 82 6.80 14.94 -5.04
CA ARG A 82 6.31 14.13 -3.92
C ARG A 82 4.80 13.91 -4.12
N ASN A 83 4.28 12.79 -3.63
CA ASN A 83 2.85 12.49 -3.66
C ASN A 83 2.24 12.46 -5.08
N ILE A 84 2.64 11.48 -5.88
CA ILE A 84 1.97 11.21 -7.16
C ILE A 84 0.71 10.41 -6.89
N VAL A 85 -0.43 10.89 -7.37
CA VAL A 85 -1.75 10.29 -7.17
C VAL A 85 -2.47 10.19 -8.50
N PHE A 86 -2.98 9.01 -8.81
CA PHE A 86 -3.87 8.79 -9.93
C PHE A 86 -5.31 9.00 -9.44
N ARG A 87 -5.84 10.18 -9.63
CA ARG A 87 -7.16 10.54 -9.13
C ARG A 87 -8.21 10.38 -10.20
N VAL A 88 -9.20 9.54 -9.96
CA VAL A 88 -10.47 9.64 -10.66
C VAL A 88 -11.12 10.95 -10.23
N LEU A 89 -11.29 11.90 -11.14
CA LEU A 89 -12.07 13.09 -10.86
C LEU A 89 -13.52 12.67 -10.58
N ASP A 90 -14.05 13.11 -9.44
CA ASP A 90 -15.43 12.87 -9.06
C ASP A 90 -16.39 13.19 -10.22
N GLY A 91 -17.24 12.24 -10.55
CA GLY A 91 -18.29 12.37 -11.57
C GLY A 91 -18.01 11.81 -12.96
N GLN A 92 -16.82 11.20 -13.19
CA GLN A 92 -16.53 10.54 -14.48
C GLN A 92 -16.17 9.04 -14.26
N PRO A 93 -17.14 8.17 -14.07
CA PRO A 93 -16.90 6.76 -13.73
C PRO A 93 -16.29 5.92 -14.85
N GLN A 94 -16.18 6.45 -16.07
CA GLN A 94 -15.78 5.69 -17.25
C GLN A 94 -14.31 5.83 -17.67
N TYR A 95 -13.52 6.63 -16.96
CA TYR A 95 -12.07 6.78 -17.23
C TYR A 95 -11.30 6.59 -15.93
N SER A 96 -11.13 5.34 -15.50
CA SER A 96 -10.17 5.04 -14.45
C SER A 96 -8.77 5.00 -15.08
N TYR A 97 -8.07 6.12 -15.08
CA TYR A 97 -6.65 6.17 -15.48
C TYR A 97 -5.81 5.18 -14.68
N ASP A 98 -6.28 4.82 -13.52
CA ASP A 98 -5.70 3.81 -12.61
C ASP A 98 -5.67 2.41 -13.24
N ALA A 99 -6.62 2.11 -14.16
CA ALA A 99 -6.66 0.80 -14.82
C ALA A 99 -5.46 0.55 -15.75
N ALA A 100 -4.78 1.59 -16.21
CA ALA A 100 -3.58 1.46 -17.01
C ALA A 100 -2.34 1.11 -16.19
N ILE A 101 -2.33 1.42 -14.87
CA ILE A 101 -1.15 1.25 -14.02
C ILE A 101 -0.96 -0.22 -13.68
N THR A 102 0.25 -0.72 -13.93
CA THR A 102 0.65 -2.10 -13.58
C THR A 102 1.65 -2.15 -12.44
N SER A 103 2.50 -1.12 -12.30
CA SER A 103 3.52 -1.05 -11.26
C SER A 103 3.80 0.39 -10.86
N PHE A 104 4.04 0.60 -9.56
CA PHE A 104 4.47 1.88 -9.00
C PHE A 104 5.64 1.63 -8.03
N VAL A 105 6.81 2.21 -8.32
CA VAL A 105 8.01 2.04 -7.49
C VAL A 105 8.68 3.40 -7.28
N ASP A 106 8.71 3.86 -6.03
CA ASP A 106 9.42 5.08 -5.65
C ASP A 106 10.88 4.79 -5.26
N TYR A 107 11.80 5.09 -6.17
CA TYR A 107 13.24 5.05 -5.90
C TYR A 107 13.77 6.39 -5.36
N SER A 108 13.00 7.45 -5.46
CA SER A 108 13.41 8.79 -5.01
C SER A 108 13.35 8.93 -3.49
N GLY A 109 12.50 8.13 -2.84
CA GLY A 109 12.17 8.27 -1.43
C GLY A 109 11.37 9.55 -1.11
N GLN A 110 10.80 10.20 -2.10
CA GLN A 110 10.05 11.44 -1.94
C GLN A 110 8.54 11.22 -1.80
N ILE A 111 8.04 10.02 -2.09
CA ILE A 111 6.63 9.71 -1.92
C ILE A 111 6.36 9.45 -0.44
N THR A 112 5.67 10.38 0.21
CA THR A 112 5.41 10.34 1.65
C THR A 112 4.03 9.79 2.01
N GLY A 113 3.16 9.58 1.03
CA GLY A 113 1.84 9.00 1.28
C GLY A 113 0.91 9.07 0.08
N SER A 114 -0.30 8.59 0.28
CA SER A 114 -1.37 8.63 -0.70
C SER A 114 -2.63 9.24 -0.10
N ARG A 115 -3.54 9.74 -0.94
CA ARG A 115 -4.79 10.34 -0.50
C ARG A 115 -5.92 9.35 -0.57
N SER A 116 -7.00 9.59 0.18
CA SER A 116 -8.18 8.72 0.18
C SER A 116 -8.64 8.35 -1.22
N ALA A 117 -8.78 7.05 -1.44
CA ALA A 117 -9.19 6.43 -2.71
C ALA A 117 -8.27 6.71 -3.92
N ALA A 118 -7.00 7.05 -3.68
CA ALA A 118 -6.04 7.45 -4.73
C ALA A 118 -5.82 6.38 -5.81
N TYR A 119 -5.77 5.11 -5.43
CA TYR A 119 -5.57 3.95 -6.32
C TYR A 119 -6.75 2.98 -6.28
N LYS A 120 -7.90 3.42 -5.73
CA LYS A 120 -9.07 2.56 -5.57
C LYS A 120 -9.50 1.98 -6.91
N ARG A 121 -9.58 0.64 -6.99
CA ARG A 121 -9.89 -0.09 -8.23
C ARG A 121 -8.84 0.05 -9.35
N ALA A 122 -7.58 0.30 -9.01
CA ALA A 122 -6.47 0.13 -9.94
C ALA A 122 -6.32 -1.39 -10.24
N VAL A 123 -7.24 -1.90 -11.07
CA VAL A 123 -7.48 -3.33 -11.27
C VAL A 123 -6.31 -4.09 -11.91
N ASN A 124 -5.38 -3.37 -12.54
CA ASN A 124 -4.18 -3.94 -13.15
C ASN A 124 -2.91 -3.67 -12.34
N LEU A 125 -2.98 -2.92 -11.24
CA LEU A 125 -1.84 -2.68 -10.37
C LEU A 125 -1.40 -4.00 -9.71
N GLU A 126 -0.17 -4.42 -9.98
CA GLU A 126 0.41 -5.65 -9.45
C GLU A 126 1.39 -5.38 -8.31
N ARG A 127 2.03 -4.21 -8.30
CA ARG A 127 3.08 -3.86 -7.35
C ARG A 127 3.03 -2.39 -6.95
N PHE A 128 3.11 -2.13 -5.63
CA PHE A 128 3.22 -0.77 -5.09
C PHE A 128 4.34 -0.71 -4.05
N ILE A 129 5.38 0.07 -4.33
CA ILE A 129 6.55 0.20 -3.47
C ILE A 129 6.86 1.68 -3.23
N ALA A 130 6.62 2.12 -2.00
CA ALA A 130 6.88 3.48 -1.54
C ALA A 130 7.49 3.41 -0.11
N PRO A 131 8.79 3.10 0.01
CA PRO A 131 9.43 2.78 1.30
C PRO A 131 9.50 3.96 2.27
N ASN A 132 9.17 5.15 1.84
CA ASN A 132 9.08 6.34 2.70
C ASN A 132 7.64 6.83 2.91
N ALA A 133 6.63 6.08 2.45
CA ALA A 133 5.25 6.42 2.72
C ALA A 133 4.97 6.39 4.23
N GLN A 134 4.38 7.47 4.75
CA GLN A 134 4.10 7.67 6.18
C GLN A 134 2.61 7.57 6.50
N TRP A 135 1.76 7.62 5.49
CA TRP A 135 0.31 7.50 5.63
C TRP A 135 -0.33 6.97 4.36
N ILE A 136 -1.38 6.21 4.54
CA ILE A 136 -2.21 5.62 3.48
C ILE A 136 -3.65 6.01 3.77
N GLY A 137 -4.31 6.63 2.80
CA GLY A 137 -5.65 7.15 2.97
C GLY A 137 -6.74 6.06 3.00
N GLN A 138 -7.96 6.49 3.33
CA GLN A 138 -9.12 5.60 3.37
C GLN A 138 -9.38 4.98 2.01
N ARG A 139 -9.44 3.64 1.95
CA ARG A 139 -9.72 2.85 0.74
C ARG A 139 -8.77 3.10 -0.44
N ASP A 140 -7.54 3.51 -0.17
CA ASP A 140 -6.59 3.87 -1.22
C ASP A 140 -6.36 2.77 -2.24
N PHE A 141 -6.18 1.54 -1.79
CA PHE A 141 -5.96 0.38 -2.66
C PHE A 141 -7.15 -0.58 -2.65
N ALA A 142 -8.33 -0.15 -2.15
CA ALA A 142 -9.48 -1.04 -2.10
C ALA A 142 -9.83 -1.55 -3.51
N TYR A 143 -10.05 -2.85 -3.61
CA TYR A 143 -10.39 -3.56 -4.85
C TYR A 143 -9.29 -3.58 -5.92
N CYS A 144 -8.02 -3.39 -5.55
CA CYS A 144 -6.87 -3.65 -6.43
C CYS A 144 -6.64 -5.16 -6.56
N GLY A 145 -7.51 -5.83 -7.31
CA GLY A 145 -7.60 -7.30 -7.34
C GLY A 145 -6.36 -8.02 -7.88
N LYS A 146 -5.46 -7.34 -8.61
CA LYS A 146 -4.19 -7.90 -9.08
C LYS A 146 -2.98 -7.51 -8.23
N LEU A 147 -3.13 -6.66 -7.22
CA LEU A 147 -2.03 -6.25 -6.35
C LEU A 147 -1.48 -7.47 -5.61
N LYS A 148 -0.21 -7.80 -5.86
CA LYS A 148 0.51 -8.96 -5.28
C LYS A 148 1.43 -8.55 -4.13
N GLU A 149 2.03 -7.36 -4.23
CA GLU A 149 3.01 -6.86 -3.28
C GLU A 149 2.79 -5.38 -2.97
N ALA A 150 2.82 -5.04 -1.68
CA ALA A 150 2.89 -3.65 -1.22
C ALA A 150 3.99 -3.50 -0.17
N VAL A 151 4.88 -2.51 -0.38
CA VAL A 151 5.96 -2.15 0.54
C VAL A 151 5.86 -0.68 0.87
N LEU A 152 5.74 -0.37 2.15
CA LEU A 152 5.53 0.98 2.66
C LEU A 152 6.58 1.32 3.71
N GLY A 153 6.63 2.59 4.11
CA GLY A 153 7.53 3.09 5.13
C GLY A 153 6.94 3.06 6.54
N ASN A 154 7.18 4.13 7.28
CA ASN A 154 6.67 4.36 8.63
C ASN A 154 5.22 4.84 8.57
N VAL A 155 4.27 3.96 8.38
CA VAL A 155 2.86 4.32 8.28
C VAL A 155 2.27 4.53 9.68
N GLY A 156 1.99 5.77 10.06
CA GLY A 156 1.39 6.09 11.35
C GLY A 156 -0.04 5.60 11.50
N ILE A 157 -0.82 5.68 10.43
CA ILE A 157 -2.23 5.25 10.40
C ILE A 157 -2.54 4.59 9.06
N HIS A 158 -3.09 3.38 9.11
CA HIS A 158 -3.81 2.78 8.00
C HIS A 158 -5.30 3.07 8.20
N TYR A 159 -5.88 3.88 7.31
CA TYR A 159 -7.30 4.22 7.38
C TYR A 159 -8.19 3.09 6.88
N ASP A 160 -9.51 3.19 7.18
CA ASP A 160 -10.51 2.15 6.88
C ASP A 160 -10.37 1.59 5.47
N GLY A 161 -10.25 0.27 5.39
CA GLY A 161 -10.28 -0.48 4.15
C GLY A 161 -9.17 -0.13 3.17
N SER A 162 -8.03 0.41 3.62
CA SER A 162 -6.97 0.88 2.71
C SER A 162 -6.50 -0.19 1.73
N PHE A 163 -6.51 -1.48 2.09
CA PHE A 163 -6.20 -2.62 1.21
C PHE A 163 -7.37 -3.61 1.09
N GLN A 164 -8.58 -3.20 1.41
CA GLN A 164 -9.76 -4.06 1.39
C GLN A 164 -9.98 -4.69 0.01
N TYR A 165 -10.20 -6.01 -0.03
CA TYR A 165 -10.41 -6.80 -1.26
C TYR A 165 -9.27 -6.75 -2.29
N CYS A 166 -8.03 -6.60 -1.84
CA CYS A 166 -6.84 -6.88 -2.65
C CYS A 166 -6.65 -8.41 -2.76
N THR A 167 -7.48 -9.08 -3.55
CA THR A 167 -7.63 -10.54 -3.55
C THR A 167 -6.39 -11.30 -4.01
N SER A 168 -5.45 -10.65 -4.69
CA SER A 168 -4.17 -11.23 -5.12
C SER A 168 -3.00 -10.84 -4.22
N LEU A 169 -3.21 -10.03 -3.18
CA LEU A 169 -2.14 -9.60 -2.27
C LEU A 169 -1.59 -10.83 -1.52
N GLU A 170 -0.31 -11.12 -1.70
CA GLU A 170 0.40 -12.24 -1.08
C GLU A 170 1.29 -11.79 0.06
N LYS A 171 1.93 -10.62 -0.11
CA LYS A 171 2.87 -10.04 0.86
C LYS A 171 2.63 -8.55 1.05
N PHE A 172 2.70 -8.16 2.31
CA PHE A 172 2.61 -6.76 2.70
C PHE A 172 3.71 -6.45 3.74
N THR A 173 4.44 -5.36 3.53
CA THR A 173 5.54 -4.98 4.40
C THR A 173 5.49 -3.48 4.70
N THR A 174 5.63 -3.13 5.98
CA THR A 174 5.90 -1.77 6.44
C THR A 174 7.11 -1.76 7.36
N VAL A 175 7.76 -0.61 7.48
CA VAL A 175 8.81 -0.40 8.50
C VAL A 175 8.17 -0.36 9.88
N ASN A 176 7.12 0.44 10.03
CA ASN A 176 6.26 0.46 11.22
C ASN A 176 4.82 0.69 10.80
N THR A 177 3.91 0.14 11.59
CA THR A 177 2.48 0.37 11.49
C THR A 177 2.00 0.91 12.82
N GLY A 178 1.54 2.15 12.88
CA GLY A 178 0.98 2.70 14.12
C GLY A 178 -0.38 2.08 14.42
N CYS A 179 -1.46 2.76 14.03
CA CYS A 179 -2.84 2.31 14.24
C CYS A 179 -3.42 1.76 12.94
N CYS A 180 -4.08 0.62 13.00
CA CYS A 180 -4.95 0.12 11.95
C CYS A 180 -6.40 0.48 12.27
N TRP A 181 -7.09 1.15 11.32
CA TRP A 181 -8.52 1.35 11.37
C TRP A 181 -9.22 0.16 10.70
N SER A 182 -10.53 0.06 10.83
CA SER A 182 -11.28 -1.14 10.45
C SER A 182 -11.07 -1.59 8.99
N TYR A 183 -11.08 -2.89 8.77
CA TYR A 183 -11.09 -3.53 7.44
C TYR A 183 -9.83 -3.35 6.59
N VAL A 184 -8.67 -3.03 7.18
CA VAL A 184 -7.46 -2.67 6.41
C VAL A 184 -7.11 -3.74 5.38
N TRP A 185 -7.06 -5.01 5.75
CA TRP A 185 -6.77 -6.14 4.85
C TRP A 185 -7.96 -7.08 4.63
N GLN A 186 -9.18 -6.67 5.01
CA GLN A 186 -10.36 -7.53 4.84
C GLN A 186 -10.48 -8.02 3.38
N GLY A 187 -10.73 -9.32 3.21
CA GLY A 187 -10.93 -9.93 1.89
C GLY A 187 -9.67 -10.10 1.05
N CYS A 188 -8.48 -9.96 1.64
CA CYS A 188 -7.22 -10.29 0.99
C CYS A 188 -7.01 -11.81 0.99
N THR A 189 -7.74 -12.51 0.12
CA THR A 189 -7.87 -13.98 0.17
C THR A 189 -6.57 -14.75 -0.10
N LYS A 190 -5.58 -14.15 -0.77
CA LYS A 190 -4.26 -14.76 -1.01
C LYS A 190 -3.19 -14.32 -0.04
N LEU A 191 -3.49 -13.41 0.88
CA LEU A 191 -2.53 -12.89 1.84
C LEU A 191 -2.03 -14.01 2.76
N ARG A 192 -0.70 -14.17 2.83
CA ARG A 192 -0.02 -15.20 3.61
C ARG A 192 0.85 -14.62 4.71
N GLU A 193 1.46 -13.48 4.45
CA GLU A 193 2.45 -12.88 5.33
C GLU A 193 2.27 -11.37 5.42
N LEU A 194 2.32 -10.86 6.66
CA LEU A 194 2.36 -9.43 6.97
C LEU A 194 3.60 -9.13 7.80
N ARG A 195 4.34 -8.10 7.40
CA ARG A 195 5.44 -7.52 8.20
C ARG A 195 5.07 -6.09 8.55
N LEU A 196 4.75 -5.87 9.80
CA LEU A 196 4.10 -4.63 10.23
C LEU A 196 5.01 -3.73 11.08
N GLY A 197 6.23 -4.20 11.43
CA GLY A 197 7.06 -3.49 12.39
C GLY A 197 6.35 -3.31 13.73
N ASN A 198 6.44 -2.13 14.32
CA ASN A 198 5.78 -1.85 15.59
C ASN A 198 4.31 -1.41 15.35
N VAL A 199 3.36 -2.21 15.77
CA VAL A 199 1.91 -1.92 15.71
C VAL A 199 1.43 -1.45 17.07
N THR A 200 0.69 -0.35 17.13
CA THR A 200 0.11 0.15 18.39
C THR A 200 -1.28 -0.39 18.64
N GLN A 201 -2.07 -0.59 17.58
CA GLN A 201 -3.45 -1.05 17.70
C GLN A 201 -3.92 -1.71 16.39
N PHE A 202 -4.66 -2.81 16.52
CA PHE A 202 -5.51 -3.36 15.47
C PHE A 202 -6.95 -2.97 15.72
N ALA A 203 -7.71 -2.78 14.64
CA ALA A 203 -9.14 -2.63 14.72
C ALA A 203 -9.84 -3.96 14.43
N THR A 204 -11.15 -3.94 14.59
CA THR A 204 -12.00 -5.07 14.24
C THR A 204 -11.98 -5.34 12.75
N GLN A 205 -12.07 -6.60 12.40
CA GLN A 205 -12.25 -7.07 11.02
C GLN A 205 -11.06 -6.77 10.08
N ASP A 206 -9.88 -6.39 10.61
CA ASP A 206 -8.70 -6.14 9.78
C ASP A 206 -8.30 -7.37 8.96
N PHE A 207 -8.46 -8.56 9.53
CA PHE A 207 -8.08 -9.82 8.89
C PHE A 207 -9.29 -10.70 8.55
N ASP A 208 -10.49 -10.11 8.54
CA ASP A 208 -11.70 -10.82 8.14
C ASP A 208 -11.58 -11.28 6.68
N GLN A 209 -12.04 -12.49 6.39
CA GLN A 209 -11.94 -13.10 5.06
C GLN A 209 -10.49 -13.22 4.50
N CYS A 210 -9.49 -13.40 5.38
CA CYS A 210 -8.11 -13.72 5.02
C CYS A 210 -7.76 -15.18 5.39
N PRO A 211 -8.36 -16.21 4.74
CA PRO A 211 -8.26 -17.60 5.18
C PRO A 211 -6.85 -18.19 5.04
N ASN A 212 -6.01 -17.60 4.21
CA ASN A 212 -4.65 -18.05 3.94
C ASN A 212 -3.57 -17.31 4.74
N LEU A 213 -3.94 -16.35 5.59
CA LEU A 213 -3.00 -15.60 6.41
C LEU A 213 -2.41 -16.51 7.49
N MET A 214 -1.09 -16.69 7.44
CA MET A 214 -0.35 -17.60 8.31
C MET A 214 0.55 -16.89 9.29
N ASP A 215 1.23 -15.84 8.86
CA ASP A 215 2.26 -15.19 9.65
C ASP A 215 2.12 -13.67 9.66
N ILE A 216 2.09 -13.09 10.85
CA ILE A 216 2.11 -11.64 11.09
C ILE A 216 3.29 -11.33 12.00
N TRP A 217 4.27 -10.59 11.46
CA TRP A 217 5.47 -10.20 12.18
C TRP A 217 5.32 -8.81 12.77
N ILE A 218 5.49 -8.72 14.11
CA ILE A 218 5.37 -7.47 14.87
C ILE A 218 6.66 -7.27 15.65
N ASP A 219 7.45 -6.30 15.21
CA ASP A 219 8.76 -6.06 15.80
C ASP A 219 8.66 -5.33 17.16
N GLY A 220 9.59 -5.66 18.06
CA GLY A 220 9.78 -4.94 19.31
C GLY A 220 8.68 -5.12 20.35
N LYS A 221 7.72 -6.02 20.15
CA LYS A 221 6.66 -6.35 21.14
C LYS A 221 6.77 -7.78 21.65
N THR A 222 6.52 -7.95 22.94
CA THR A 222 6.29 -9.28 23.53
C THR A 222 4.92 -9.80 23.17
N VAL A 223 4.69 -11.12 23.35
CA VAL A 223 3.39 -11.73 23.06
C VAL A 223 2.26 -11.12 23.91
N GLU A 224 2.54 -10.70 25.15
CA GLU A 224 1.57 -10.03 26.02
C GLU A 224 1.21 -8.65 25.49
N GLN A 225 2.20 -7.90 25.00
CA GLN A 225 1.99 -6.60 24.37
C GLN A 225 1.23 -6.72 23.05
N ILE A 226 1.53 -7.75 22.24
CA ILE A 226 0.78 -8.04 21.00
C ILE A 226 -0.67 -8.32 21.35
N LYS A 227 -0.92 -9.17 22.35
CA LYS A 227 -2.28 -9.48 22.81
C LYS A 227 -3.02 -8.23 23.31
N GLY A 228 -2.31 -7.31 23.97
CA GLY A 228 -2.84 -6.03 24.41
C GLY A 228 -3.13 -5.02 23.28
N THR A 229 -2.68 -5.26 22.03
CA THR A 229 -3.04 -4.42 20.87
C THR A 229 -4.41 -4.76 20.27
N ALA A 230 -5.03 -5.85 20.73
CA ALA A 230 -6.38 -6.20 20.34
C ALA A 230 -7.36 -5.15 20.85
N PRO A 231 -8.41 -4.82 20.10
CA PRO A 231 -9.42 -3.89 20.55
C PRO A 231 -10.14 -4.47 21.78
N GLU A 232 -10.07 -3.76 22.90
CA GLU A 232 -10.82 -4.13 24.08
C GLU A 232 -12.32 -3.97 23.80
N GLY A 233 -13.10 -5.01 24.10
CA GLY A 233 -14.53 -4.87 24.29
C GLY A 233 -15.38 -4.68 23.05
N ASN A 234 -14.96 -5.14 21.89
CA ASN A 234 -15.82 -5.07 20.71
C ASN A 234 -16.95 -6.11 20.73
N ILE A 235 -17.97 -5.82 21.53
CA ILE A 235 -19.18 -6.60 21.73
C ILE A 235 -20.20 -6.39 20.57
N GLY A 236 -19.89 -5.54 19.59
CA GLY A 236 -20.86 -4.99 18.66
C GLY A 236 -21.17 -5.79 17.40
N HIS A 237 -20.36 -6.77 17.00
CA HIS A 237 -20.53 -7.45 15.71
C HIS A 237 -20.50 -8.97 15.76
N GLY A 238 -21.13 -9.57 16.75
CA GLY A 238 -21.70 -10.93 16.64
C GLY A 238 -20.78 -12.15 16.44
N TYR A 239 -19.48 -11.98 16.42
CA TYR A 239 -18.53 -13.07 16.21
C TYR A 239 -17.61 -13.16 17.42
N GLY A 240 -17.90 -13.98 18.37
CA GLY A 240 -17.25 -14.14 19.66
C GLY A 240 -15.74 -14.41 19.70
N ALA A 241 -14.95 -13.79 18.87
CA ALA A 241 -13.51 -13.96 18.81
C ALA A 241 -12.77 -12.86 19.57
N VAL A 242 -11.74 -13.23 20.27
CA VAL A 242 -11.12 -12.43 21.31
C VAL A 242 -9.82 -11.77 20.87
N PHE A 243 -9.21 -12.11 19.75
CA PHE A 243 -7.93 -11.51 19.38
C PHE A 243 -7.60 -11.73 17.93
N PRO A 244 -6.90 -10.72 17.37
CA PRO A 244 -7.41 -10.02 16.20
C PRO A 244 -8.03 -11.02 15.25
N TRP A 245 -9.26 -10.79 14.92
CA TRP A 245 -10.15 -11.59 14.09
C TRP A 245 -9.46 -12.10 12.82
N CYS A 246 -8.67 -13.15 12.95
CA CYS A 246 -8.08 -13.82 11.83
C CYS A 246 -9.01 -14.97 11.41
N ALA A 247 -9.44 -14.98 10.15
CA ALA A 247 -10.25 -16.07 9.60
C ALA A 247 -9.53 -17.43 9.72
N ASN A 248 -8.19 -17.41 9.84
CA ASN A 248 -7.38 -18.59 10.12
C ASN A 248 -7.02 -18.66 11.61
N PRO A 249 -7.56 -19.62 12.38
CA PRO A 249 -7.24 -19.75 13.81
C PRO A 249 -5.79 -20.16 14.08
N ASN A 250 -5.09 -20.68 13.09
CA ASN A 250 -3.67 -21.06 13.16
C ASN A 250 -2.73 -19.94 12.73
N CYS A 251 -3.24 -18.74 12.41
CA CYS A 251 -2.43 -17.58 12.12
C CYS A 251 -1.52 -17.26 13.32
N ARG A 252 -0.26 -16.99 13.06
CA ARG A 252 0.79 -16.77 14.06
C ARG A 252 1.18 -15.30 14.08
N PHE A 253 1.02 -14.67 15.23
CA PHE A 253 1.53 -13.33 15.51
C PHE A 253 2.87 -13.46 16.22
N HIS A 254 3.94 -13.15 15.52
CA HIS A 254 5.31 -13.31 16.03
C HIS A 254 5.71 -12.07 16.84
N GLY A 255 6.07 -12.30 18.10
CA GLY A 255 6.65 -11.33 19.02
C GLY A 255 8.13 -11.62 19.31
N THR A 256 8.71 -10.87 20.26
CA THR A 256 10.10 -11.01 20.65
C THR A 256 10.40 -12.22 21.55
N ASN A 257 9.38 -12.80 22.18
CA ASN A 257 9.46 -13.89 23.16
C ASN A 257 8.50 -15.03 22.87
N GLY A 258 7.99 -15.16 21.63
CA GLY A 258 7.08 -16.22 21.26
C GLY A 258 6.04 -15.81 20.22
N ILE A 259 4.94 -16.55 20.22
CA ILE A 259 3.86 -16.46 19.22
C ILE A 259 2.52 -16.35 19.92
N VAL A 260 1.62 -15.51 19.38
CA VAL A 260 0.19 -15.53 19.69
C VAL A 260 -0.54 -16.15 18.51
N LEU A 261 -1.33 -17.19 18.75
CA LEU A 261 -2.16 -17.78 17.69
C LEU A 261 -3.43 -16.94 17.45
N GLY A 262 -4.02 -17.07 16.27
CA GLY A 262 -5.26 -16.38 15.90
C GLY A 262 -6.45 -16.63 16.82
N ASN A 263 -6.40 -17.68 17.63
CA ASN A 263 -7.38 -17.98 18.69
C ASN A 263 -7.01 -17.37 20.07
N GLY A 264 -5.93 -16.57 20.14
CA GLY A 264 -5.45 -15.92 21.37
C GLY A 264 -4.56 -16.78 22.26
N THR A 265 -4.21 -18.01 21.87
CA THR A 265 -3.27 -18.86 22.63
C THR A 265 -1.85 -18.29 22.51
N ILE A 266 -1.16 -18.15 23.65
CA ILE A 266 0.25 -17.72 23.72
C ILE A 266 1.14 -18.96 23.78
N ILE A 267 2.19 -18.94 22.99
CA ILE A 267 3.30 -19.92 22.98
C ILE A 267 4.57 -19.13 23.21
N HIS A 268 5.23 -19.35 24.34
CA HIS A 268 6.53 -18.74 24.67
C HIS A 268 7.68 -19.55 24.04
N GLU A 269 8.70 -18.85 23.51
CA GLU A 269 9.94 -19.43 22.97
C GLU A 269 11.15 -19.05 23.83
#